data_7c1c7d4560f506e078c3e44595a7fd60
#
_entry.id   7c1c7d4560f506e078c3e44595a7fd60
#
_cell.length_a   1.000
_cell.length_b   1.000
_cell.length_c   1.000
_cell.angle_alpha   90.00
_cell.angle_beta   90.00
_cell.angle_gamma   90.00
#
_symmetry.space_group_name_H-M   'P 1'
#
loop_
_entity.id
_entity.type
_entity.pdbx_description
1 polymer ?
#
loop_
_entity_poly.entity_id
_entity_poly.type
_entity_poly.pdbx_seq_one_letter_code
_entity_poly.pdbx_strand_id
1 'polypeptide(L)'
;MSGKIPGRAILLPVSLVAAFLFIGVGTVLIGGRAGEILFDHPSKHFPYPLTFQNVMHVVFFIGLGELFARWRSGLQEEGHIGQRYLPEDEQTVLTARDLGPIRIRVAKAHSREHGFLPSLIDLSILQFLSSKSVDQTAAVMNSSLELIAHRVDLRYGIVRFIAWLVPTLGFIGTVYGLGASLSEAGNSTGDLNIKEVAKTLGVGFDCTMVALAQSAILVFLMQLIQEKEETAVNLAGDYTLRNLINRLYQG
;
A
#
# COMPACT_ATOMS: atom_id res chain seq x y z
N MET A 1 -22.53 8.05 0.57
CA MET A 1 -22.07 7.52 1.89
C MET A 1 -20.56 7.63 1.95
N SER A 2 -20.05 8.69 2.57
CA SER A 2 -18.61 8.92 2.72
C SER A 2 -18.07 7.95 3.79
N GLY A 3 -17.60 6.77 3.38
CA GLY A 3 -16.89 5.87 4.27
C GLY A 3 -15.54 6.47 4.59
N LYS A 4 -15.39 7.06 5.78
CA LYS A 4 -14.08 7.44 6.30
C LYS A 4 -13.14 6.23 6.16
N ILE A 5 -11.97 6.42 5.57
CA ILE A 5 -10.91 5.40 5.57
C ILE A 5 -10.68 5.07 7.05
N PRO A 6 -10.75 3.81 7.46
CA PRO A 6 -10.43 3.45 8.83
C PRO A 6 -9.00 3.92 9.08
N GLY A 7 -8.82 4.77 10.09
CA GLY A 7 -7.49 5.26 10.46
C GLY A 7 -6.53 4.07 10.67
N ARG A 8 -5.23 4.27 10.51
CA ARG A 8 -4.20 3.23 10.75
C ARG A 8 -4.40 2.48 12.06
N ALA A 9 -4.98 3.13 13.07
CA ALA A 9 -5.35 2.55 14.34
C ALA A 9 -6.36 1.37 14.24
N ILE A 10 -7.18 1.33 13.20
CA ILE A 10 -8.15 0.25 12.98
C ILE A 10 -7.59 -0.80 12.01
N LEU A 11 -6.77 -0.39 11.04
CA LEU A 11 -6.21 -1.31 10.03
C LEU A 11 -5.25 -2.33 10.63
N LEU A 12 -4.36 -1.91 11.54
CA LEU A 12 -3.42 -2.81 12.20
C LEU A 12 -4.13 -3.95 12.96
N PRO A 13 -5.09 -3.70 13.88
CA PRO A 13 -5.78 -4.79 14.55
C PRO A 13 -6.60 -5.68 13.59
N VAL A 14 -7.20 -5.13 12.55
CA VAL A 14 -7.93 -5.93 11.54
C VAL A 14 -6.96 -6.84 10.77
N SER A 15 -5.80 -6.34 10.37
CA SER A 15 -4.77 -7.14 9.69
C SER A 15 -4.23 -8.25 10.59
N LEU A 16 -4.02 -7.97 11.88
CA LEU A 16 -3.59 -8.97 12.86
C LEU A 16 -4.65 -10.05 13.06
N VAL A 17 -5.91 -9.66 13.21
CA VAL A 17 -7.04 -10.63 13.33
C VAL A 17 -7.11 -11.50 12.08
N ALA A 18 -7.00 -10.90 10.88
CA ALA A 18 -6.99 -11.66 9.63
C ALA A 18 -5.81 -12.64 9.55
N ALA A 19 -4.61 -12.23 9.99
CA ALA A 19 -3.44 -13.10 10.05
C ALA A 19 -3.65 -14.29 11.00
N PHE A 20 -4.12 -14.04 12.22
CA PHE A 20 -4.37 -15.09 13.19
C PHE A 20 -5.49 -16.05 12.76
N LEU A 21 -6.55 -15.53 12.13
CA LEU A 21 -7.59 -16.36 11.51
C LEU A 21 -7.02 -17.23 10.38
N PHE A 22 -6.21 -16.66 9.50
CA PHE A 22 -5.57 -17.40 8.41
C PHE A 22 -4.67 -18.52 8.96
N ILE A 23 -3.83 -18.23 9.96
CA ILE A 23 -2.94 -19.20 10.60
C ILE A 23 -3.78 -20.29 11.30
N GLY A 24 -4.75 -19.91 12.13
CA GLY A 24 -5.57 -20.85 12.89
C GLY A 24 -6.41 -21.76 11.99
N VAL A 25 -7.16 -21.19 11.05
CA VAL A 25 -7.99 -21.93 10.10
C VAL A 25 -7.12 -22.74 9.15
N GLY A 26 -6.04 -22.16 8.64
CA GLY A 26 -5.11 -22.82 7.73
C GLY A 26 -4.47 -24.05 8.37
N THR A 27 -4.02 -23.94 9.63
CA THR A 27 -3.42 -25.07 10.36
C THR A 27 -4.40 -26.23 10.54
N VAL A 28 -5.68 -25.93 10.76
CA VAL A 28 -6.71 -26.97 10.97
C VAL A 28 -7.13 -27.61 9.63
N LEU A 29 -7.24 -26.82 8.58
CA LEU A 29 -7.77 -27.29 7.28
C LEU A 29 -6.69 -27.87 6.37
N ILE A 30 -5.46 -27.32 6.42
CA ILE A 30 -4.36 -27.71 5.54
C ILE A 30 -3.44 -28.65 6.31
N GLY A 31 -3.63 -29.96 6.10
CA GLY A 31 -2.79 -31.00 6.72
C GLY A 31 -1.68 -31.48 5.79
N GLY A 32 -0.85 -32.43 6.29
CA GLY A 32 0.21 -33.07 5.53
C GLY A 32 1.33 -32.12 5.10
N ARG A 33 1.96 -32.37 3.95
CA ARG A 33 3.14 -31.63 3.49
C ARG A 33 2.85 -30.14 3.25
N ALA A 34 1.63 -29.78 2.79
CA ALA A 34 1.26 -28.38 2.60
C ALA A 34 1.16 -27.61 3.91
N GLY A 35 0.64 -28.23 4.97
CA GLY A 35 0.62 -27.62 6.31
C GLY A 35 2.02 -27.46 6.90
N GLU A 36 2.93 -28.41 6.68
CA GLU A 36 4.35 -28.30 7.05
C GLU A 36 5.00 -27.10 6.33
N ILE A 37 4.82 -26.98 5.03
CA ILE A 37 5.40 -25.89 4.21
C ILE A 37 4.88 -24.54 4.65
N LEU A 38 3.56 -24.38 4.77
CA LEU A 38 2.95 -23.06 4.98
C LEU A 38 3.05 -22.59 6.44
N PHE A 39 2.90 -23.49 7.41
CA PHE A 39 2.76 -23.12 8.82
C PHE A 39 3.83 -23.72 9.73
N ASP A 40 4.73 -24.59 9.20
CA ASP A 40 5.65 -25.41 9.99
C ASP A 40 4.90 -26.17 11.09
N HIS A 41 3.80 -26.87 10.71
CA HIS A 41 2.98 -27.60 11.66
C HIS A 41 2.98 -29.12 11.33
N PRO A 42 3.31 -30.00 12.31
CA PRO A 42 3.76 -29.70 13.69
C PRO A 42 5.25 -29.30 13.73
N SER A 43 5.54 -28.14 14.33
CA SER A 43 6.93 -27.69 14.51
C SER A 43 7.62 -28.46 15.62
N LYS A 44 8.89 -28.85 15.39
CA LYS A 44 9.75 -29.48 16.41
C LYS A 44 10.69 -28.50 17.11
N HIS A 45 10.97 -27.37 16.45
CA HIS A 45 12.01 -26.42 16.87
C HIS A 45 11.46 -25.21 17.61
N PHE A 46 10.19 -24.85 17.35
CA PHE A 46 9.55 -23.69 17.97
C PHE A 46 8.21 -24.05 18.61
N PRO A 47 7.87 -23.41 19.75
CA PRO A 47 6.54 -23.57 20.33
C PRO A 47 5.50 -22.99 19.37
N TYR A 48 4.63 -23.86 18.84
CA TYR A 48 3.55 -23.41 17.97
C TYR A 48 2.60 -22.47 18.74
N PRO A 49 2.14 -21.32 18.15
CA PRO A 49 2.25 -20.91 16.74
C PRO A 49 3.46 -20.02 16.39
N LEU A 50 4.48 -19.90 17.21
CA LEU A 50 5.61 -18.98 17.00
C LEU A 50 6.67 -19.59 16.06
N THR A 51 6.28 -19.86 14.81
CA THR A 51 7.19 -20.32 13.75
C THR A 51 7.60 -19.16 12.82
N PHE A 52 8.69 -19.31 12.06
CA PHE A 52 9.11 -18.32 11.08
C PHE A 52 8.01 -18.06 10.03
N GLN A 53 7.34 -19.11 9.55
CA GLN A 53 6.25 -19.02 8.61
C GLN A 53 5.10 -18.18 9.14
N ASN A 54 4.69 -18.42 10.38
CA ASN A 54 3.60 -17.69 11.00
C ASN A 54 3.95 -16.22 11.26
N VAL A 55 5.19 -15.91 11.65
CA VAL A 55 5.68 -14.53 11.76
C VAL A 55 5.62 -13.83 10.39
N MET A 56 6.08 -14.50 9.32
CA MET A 56 6.00 -13.96 7.96
C MET A 56 4.56 -13.74 7.53
N HIS A 57 3.62 -14.63 7.85
CA HIS A 57 2.19 -14.43 7.59
C HIS A 57 1.66 -13.17 8.28
N VAL A 58 1.99 -12.95 9.55
CA VAL A 58 1.57 -11.74 10.27
C VAL A 58 2.09 -10.49 9.58
N VAL A 59 3.36 -10.44 9.24
CA VAL A 59 3.98 -9.30 8.52
C VAL A 59 3.35 -9.10 7.15
N PHE A 60 3.08 -10.17 6.41
CA PHE A 60 2.43 -10.17 5.11
C PHE A 60 1.01 -9.58 5.19
N PHE A 61 0.20 -10.00 6.15
CA PHE A 61 -1.16 -9.46 6.35
C PHE A 61 -1.17 -7.99 6.77
N ILE A 62 -0.16 -7.53 7.51
CA ILE A 62 0.01 -6.10 7.79
C ILE A 62 0.27 -5.34 6.49
N GLY A 63 1.13 -5.87 5.61
CA GLY A 63 1.38 -5.32 4.28
C GLY A 63 0.11 -5.26 3.40
N LEU A 64 -0.68 -6.33 3.39
CA LEU A 64 -1.97 -6.36 2.69
C LEU A 64 -2.96 -5.34 3.25
N GLY A 65 -3.01 -5.16 4.56
CA GLY A 65 -3.87 -4.14 5.20
C GLY A 65 -3.50 -2.72 4.79
N GLU A 66 -2.19 -2.39 4.75
CA GLU A 66 -1.72 -1.09 4.26
C GLU A 66 -2.05 -0.90 2.78
N LEU A 67 -1.89 -1.93 1.93
CA LEU A 67 -2.28 -1.89 0.52
C LEU A 67 -3.78 -1.70 0.33
N PHE A 68 -4.61 -2.38 1.14
CA PHE A 68 -6.05 -2.20 1.10
C PHE A 68 -6.48 -0.75 1.42
N ALA A 69 -5.81 -0.12 2.39
CA ALA A 69 -6.05 1.30 2.68
C ALA A 69 -5.72 2.20 1.48
N ARG A 70 -4.61 1.94 0.78
CA ARG A 70 -4.20 2.70 -0.42
C ARG A 70 -5.17 2.48 -1.57
N TRP A 71 -5.56 1.24 -1.81
CA TRP A 71 -6.56 0.92 -2.83
C TRP A 71 -7.88 1.68 -2.60
N ARG A 72 -8.38 1.72 -1.37
CA ARG A 72 -9.57 2.52 -1.04
C ARG A 72 -9.37 4.02 -1.24
N SER A 73 -8.17 4.54 -0.90
CA SER A 73 -7.82 5.93 -1.15
C SER A 73 -7.86 6.25 -2.64
N GLY A 74 -7.23 5.43 -3.48
CA GLY A 74 -7.24 5.59 -4.94
C GLY A 74 -8.66 5.60 -5.53
N LEU A 75 -9.54 4.70 -5.08
CA LEU A 75 -10.94 4.69 -5.52
C LEU A 75 -11.71 5.98 -5.14
N GLN A 76 -11.39 6.59 -4.00
CA GLN A 76 -12.00 7.86 -3.60
C GLN A 76 -11.52 9.02 -4.47
N GLU A 77 -10.22 9.04 -4.82
CA GLU A 77 -9.66 10.05 -5.71
C GLU A 77 -10.24 9.97 -7.12
N GLU A 78 -10.37 8.77 -7.69
CA GLU A 78 -11.08 8.55 -8.97
C GLU A 78 -12.52 9.07 -8.91
N GLY A 79 -13.21 8.89 -7.78
CA GLY A 79 -14.57 9.39 -7.57
C GLY A 79 -14.67 10.92 -7.63
N HIS A 80 -13.62 11.66 -7.25
CA HIS A 80 -13.59 13.10 -7.34
C HIS A 80 -13.50 13.62 -8.78
N ILE A 81 -12.84 12.89 -9.68
CA ILE A 81 -12.72 13.26 -11.10
C ILE A 81 -14.10 13.25 -11.77
N GLY A 82 -14.97 12.29 -11.41
CA GLY A 82 -16.33 12.20 -11.95
C GLY A 82 -17.32 13.28 -11.47
N GLN A 83 -16.97 14.08 -10.45
CA GLN A 83 -17.87 15.06 -9.85
C GLN A 83 -18.01 16.40 -10.61
N ARG A 84 -17.23 16.60 -11.66
CA ARG A 84 -17.30 17.79 -12.55
C ARG A 84 -17.34 19.10 -11.78
N TYR A 85 -16.34 19.36 -10.98
CA TYR A 85 -16.25 20.57 -10.16
C TYR A 85 -16.19 21.87 -10.95
N LEU A 86 -15.63 21.82 -12.17
CA LEU A 86 -15.43 22.93 -13.08
C LEU A 86 -16.36 22.81 -14.30
N PRO A 87 -16.67 23.93 -14.99
CA PRO A 87 -17.31 23.87 -16.31
C PRO A 87 -16.39 23.12 -17.28
N GLU A 88 -16.92 22.15 -18.02
CA GLU A 88 -16.18 21.39 -19.03
C GLU A 88 -16.38 21.89 -20.44
N ASP A 89 -17.26 22.90 -20.62
CA ASP A 89 -17.49 23.55 -21.91
C ASP A 89 -16.25 24.35 -22.33
N GLU A 90 -15.70 24.03 -23.51
CA GLU A 90 -14.47 24.64 -24.03
C GLU A 90 -14.58 26.15 -24.31
N GLN A 91 -15.79 26.69 -24.48
CA GLN A 91 -16.02 28.09 -24.76
C GLN A 91 -16.13 28.98 -23.51
N THR A 92 -16.24 28.36 -22.33
CA THR A 92 -16.41 29.11 -21.09
C THR A 92 -15.09 29.71 -20.63
N VAL A 93 -15.02 31.04 -20.53
CA VAL A 93 -13.92 31.80 -19.92
C VAL A 93 -14.28 32.10 -18.48
N LEU A 94 -13.36 31.86 -17.54
CA LEU A 94 -13.55 32.06 -16.10
C LEU A 94 -13.00 33.39 -15.65
N THR A 95 -13.87 34.24 -15.10
CA THR A 95 -13.50 35.51 -14.48
C THR A 95 -13.35 35.35 -12.95
N ALA A 96 -12.70 36.33 -12.32
CA ALA A 96 -12.54 36.31 -10.83
C ALA A 96 -13.87 36.19 -10.07
N ARG A 97 -15.00 36.65 -10.67
CA ARG A 97 -16.34 36.54 -10.05
C ARG A 97 -16.88 35.12 -10.04
N ASP A 98 -16.54 34.34 -11.07
CA ASP A 98 -17.04 32.96 -11.23
C ASP A 98 -16.32 31.98 -10.29
N LEU A 99 -15.12 32.33 -9.83
CA LEU A 99 -14.27 31.46 -9.01
C LEU A 99 -14.77 31.29 -7.57
N GLY A 100 -15.44 32.31 -7.01
CA GLY A 100 -15.95 32.26 -5.65
C GLY A 100 -16.92 31.09 -5.37
N PRO A 101 -18.00 30.95 -6.16
CA PRO A 101 -18.93 29.83 -6.04
C PRO A 101 -18.28 28.45 -6.25
N ILE A 102 -17.35 28.34 -7.20
CA ILE A 102 -16.60 27.11 -7.48
C ILE A 102 -15.78 26.72 -6.24
N ARG A 103 -15.04 27.68 -5.68
CA ARG A 103 -14.22 27.48 -4.48
C ARG A 103 -15.04 26.96 -3.29
N ILE A 104 -16.21 27.55 -3.02
CA ILE A 104 -17.08 27.10 -1.92
C ILE A 104 -17.53 25.64 -2.12
N ARG A 105 -17.74 25.22 -3.36
CA ARG A 105 -18.12 23.85 -3.71
C ARG A 105 -16.98 22.87 -3.45
N VAL A 106 -15.78 23.17 -3.94
CA VAL A 106 -14.61 22.28 -3.79
C VAL A 106 -14.07 22.26 -2.37
N ALA A 107 -14.12 23.38 -1.62
CA ALA A 107 -13.64 23.44 -0.24
C ALA A 107 -14.39 22.50 0.71
N LYS A 108 -15.64 22.12 0.39
CA LYS A 108 -16.41 21.12 1.15
C LYS A 108 -16.05 19.67 0.81
N ALA A 109 -15.40 19.47 -0.31
CA ALA A 109 -15.16 18.14 -0.87
C ALA A 109 -13.80 17.54 -0.50
N HIS A 110 -12.84 18.36 -0.03
CA HIS A 110 -11.50 17.89 0.28
C HIS A 110 -11.15 17.96 1.78
N SER A 111 -10.23 17.09 2.17
CA SER A 111 -9.53 17.15 3.46
C SER A 111 -8.01 17.21 3.20
N ARG A 112 -7.21 17.44 4.26
CA ARG A 112 -5.74 17.47 4.12
C ARG A 112 -5.12 16.19 3.56
N GLU A 113 -5.83 15.08 3.65
CA GLU A 113 -5.30 13.75 3.30
C GLU A 113 -5.90 13.18 2.02
N HIS A 114 -7.08 13.68 1.61
CA HIS A 114 -7.85 13.16 0.47
C HIS A 114 -8.43 14.30 -0.35
N GLY A 115 -8.67 14.02 -1.63
CA GLY A 115 -9.24 14.98 -2.56
C GLY A 115 -8.14 15.77 -3.28
N PHE A 116 -7.32 15.10 -4.08
CA PHE A 116 -6.26 15.73 -4.88
C PHE A 116 -6.84 16.80 -5.80
N LEU A 117 -7.87 16.45 -6.57
CA LEU A 117 -8.52 17.36 -7.49
C LEU A 117 -9.15 18.58 -6.80
N PRO A 118 -10.01 18.43 -5.77
CA PRO A 118 -10.55 19.60 -5.06
C PRO A 118 -9.45 20.47 -4.44
N SER A 119 -8.38 19.87 -3.92
CA SER A 119 -7.25 20.59 -3.33
C SER A 119 -6.50 21.44 -4.36
N LEU A 120 -6.22 20.87 -5.53
CA LEU A 120 -5.55 21.58 -6.63
C LEU A 120 -6.40 22.75 -7.13
N ILE A 121 -7.71 22.53 -7.30
CA ILE A 121 -8.65 23.57 -7.73
C ILE A 121 -8.72 24.71 -6.69
N ASP A 122 -8.91 24.39 -5.39
CA ASP A 122 -9.00 25.41 -4.34
C ASP A 122 -7.74 26.24 -4.25
N LEU A 123 -6.57 25.60 -4.29
CA LEU A 123 -5.28 26.29 -4.25
C LEU A 123 -5.04 27.18 -5.46
N SER A 124 -5.36 26.68 -6.67
CA SER A 124 -5.22 27.44 -7.91
C SER A 124 -6.14 28.66 -7.92
N ILE A 125 -7.39 28.51 -7.46
CA ILE A 125 -8.32 29.65 -7.34
C ILE A 125 -7.79 30.69 -6.35
N LEU A 126 -7.31 30.26 -5.17
CA LEU A 126 -6.74 31.17 -4.18
C LEU A 126 -5.56 31.95 -4.74
N GLN A 127 -4.65 31.26 -5.43
CA GLN A 127 -3.48 31.89 -6.03
C GLN A 127 -3.87 32.91 -7.09
N PHE A 128 -4.82 32.57 -7.97
CA PHE A 128 -5.28 33.51 -8.99
C PHE A 128 -5.96 34.74 -8.41
N LEU A 129 -6.81 34.58 -7.39
CA LEU A 129 -7.48 35.69 -6.74
C LEU A 129 -6.50 36.64 -6.04
N SER A 130 -5.36 36.13 -5.53
CA SER A 130 -4.34 36.93 -4.86
C SER A 130 -3.36 37.60 -5.81
N SER A 131 -2.88 36.88 -6.83
CA SER A 131 -1.86 37.38 -7.77
C SER A 131 -2.41 37.98 -9.05
N LYS A 132 -3.63 37.61 -9.43
CA LYS A 132 -4.27 37.91 -10.73
C LYS A 132 -3.39 37.55 -11.93
N SER A 133 -2.49 36.59 -11.77
CA SER A 133 -1.55 36.12 -12.79
C SER A 133 -1.80 34.65 -13.09
N VAL A 134 -2.05 34.31 -14.35
CA VAL A 134 -2.22 32.93 -14.80
C VAL A 134 -0.90 32.17 -14.69
N ASP A 135 0.24 32.78 -15.03
CA ASP A 135 1.56 32.15 -14.97
C ASP A 135 1.94 31.76 -13.54
N GLN A 136 1.71 32.65 -12.58
CA GLN A 136 1.95 32.33 -11.16
C GLN A 136 1.01 31.26 -10.64
N THR A 137 -0.23 31.24 -11.10
CA THR A 137 -1.21 30.22 -10.73
C THR A 137 -0.81 28.86 -11.28
N ALA A 138 -0.35 28.79 -12.52
CA ALA A 138 0.16 27.56 -13.13
C ALA A 138 1.42 27.05 -12.42
N ALA A 139 2.34 27.94 -12.06
CA ALA A 139 3.55 27.58 -11.31
C ALA A 139 3.23 26.97 -9.94
N VAL A 140 2.31 27.59 -9.18
CA VAL A 140 1.88 27.08 -7.87
C VAL A 140 1.12 25.76 -7.99
N MET A 141 0.26 25.62 -9.02
CA MET A 141 -0.45 24.36 -9.30
C MET A 141 0.55 23.23 -9.57
N ASN A 142 1.56 23.45 -10.44
CA ASN A 142 2.57 22.45 -10.77
C ASN A 142 3.38 22.04 -9.53
N SER A 143 3.84 23.01 -8.72
CA SER A 143 4.55 22.72 -7.46
C SER A 143 3.69 21.93 -6.49
N SER A 144 2.39 22.20 -6.44
CA SER A 144 1.45 21.44 -5.60
C SER A 144 1.22 20.04 -6.11
N LEU A 145 1.15 19.86 -7.44
CA LEU A 145 1.02 18.54 -8.06
C LEU A 145 2.24 17.67 -7.73
N GLU A 146 3.46 18.21 -7.84
CA GLU A 146 4.69 17.54 -7.45
C GLU A 146 4.70 17.14 -5.97
N LEU A 147 4.26 18.04 -5.08
CA LEU A 147 4.15 17.74 -3.65
C LEU A 147 3.11 16.64 -3.36
N ILE A 148 2.02 16.58 -4.11
CA ILE A 148 1.01 15.52 -3.97
C ILE A 148 1.61 14.20 -4.46
N ALA A 149 2.26 14.18 -5.61
CA ALA A 149 2.92 12.99 -6.15
C ALA A 149 3.98 12.45 -5.19
N HIS A 150 4.82 13.32 -4.64
CA HIS A 150 5.80 12.93 -3.63
C HIS A 150 5.16 12.37 -2.35
N ARG A 151 4.06 12.97 -1.88
CA ARG A 151 3.31 12.42 -0.71
C ARG A 151 2.72 11.05 -1.00
N VAL A 152 2.23 10.81 -2.22
CA VAL A 152 1.77 9.49 -2.63
C VAL A 152 2.91 8.49 -2.56
N ASP A 153 4.07 8.77 -3.14
CA ASP A 153 5.23 7.88 -3.10
C ASP A 153 5.68 7.55 -1.66
N LEU A 154 5.77 8.54 -0.78
CA LEU A 154 6.14 8.35 0.63
C LEU A 154 5.19 7.41 1.38
N ARG A 155 3.92 7.36 1.00
CA ARG A 155 2.93 6.48 1.63
C ARG A 155 3.22 5.00 1.43
N TYR A 156 3.93 4.62 0.35
CA TYR A 156 4.30 3.24 0.04
C TYR A 156 5.58 2.78 0.76
N GLY A 157 6.29 3.65 1.47
CA GLY A 157 7.53 3.33 2.16
C GLY A 157 7.42 2.13 3.10
N ILE A 158 6.33 2.04 3.89
CA ILE A 158 6.09 0.90 4.79
C ILE A 158 5.86 -0.40 4.02
N VAL A 159 5.09 -0.36 2.94
CA VAL A 159 4.83 -1.57 2.13
C VAL A 159 6.12 -2.05 1.45
N ARG A 160 6.93 -1.14 0.93
CA ARG A 160 8.27 -1.45 0.38
C ARG A 160 9.17 -2.09 1.43
N PHE A 161 9.17 -1.57 2.66
CA PHE A 161 9.92 -2.16 3.76
C PHE A 161 9.41 -3.58 4.09
N ILE A 162 8.10 -3.80 4.17
CA ILE A 162 7.50 -5.12 4.43
C ILE A 162 7.86 -6.10 3.30
N ALA A 163 7.77 -5.67 2.04
CA ALA A 163 8.12 -6.48 0.88
C ALA A 163 9.60 -6.92 0.89
N TRP A 164 10.51 -6.12 1.47
CA TRP A 164 11.90 -6.49 1.72
C TRP A 164 12.05 -7.34 2.99
N LEU A 165 11.31 -7.05 4.05
CA LEU A 165 11.42 -7.74 5.35
C LEU A 165 11.01 -9.21 5.25
N VAL A 166 9.95 -9.53 4.50
CA VAL A 166 9.44 -10.91 4.37
C VAL A 166 10.50 -11.86 3.81
N PRO A 167 11.17 -11.59 2.66
CA PRO A 167 12.27 -12.43 2.18
C PRO A 167 13.44 -12.52 3.16
N THR A 168 13.74 -11.45 3.87
CA THR A 168 14.80 -11.42 4.89
C THR A 168 14.49 -12.39 6.03
N LEU A 169 13.25 -12.41 6.51
CA LEU A 169 12.80 -13.39 7.52
C LEU A 169 12.87 -14.83 6.99
N GLY A 170 12.49 -15.06 5.73
CA GLY A 170 12.64 -16.35 5.08
C GLY A 170 14.09 -16.82 5.03
N PHE A 171 15.01 -15.92 4.67
CA PHE A 171 16.45 -16.21 4.68
C PHE A 171 16.97 -16.55 6.08
N ILE A 172 16.55 -15.80 7.11
CA ILE A 172 16.89 -16.11 8.52
C ILE A 172 16.39 -17.51 8.87
N GLY A 173 15.17 -17.88 8.49
CA GLY A 173 14.62 -19.22 8.68
C GLY A 173 15.47 -20.31 8.00
N THR A 174 16.00 -20.06 6.81
CA THR A 174 16.89 -20.99 6.11
C THR A 174 18.22 -21.17 6.86
N VAL A 175 18.84 -20.07 7.28
CA VAL A 175 20.10 -20.12 8.05
C VAL A 175 19.90 -20.88 9.37
N TYR A 176 18.78 -20.64 10.05
CA TYR A 176 18.43 -21.36 11.27
C TYR A 176 18.23 -22.86 10.98
N GLY A 177 17.46 -23.23 9.97
CA GLY A 177 17.22 -24.63 9.57
C GLY A 177 18.51 -25.38 9.21
N LEU A 178 19.43 -24.72 8.49
CA LEU A 178 20.77 -25.24 8.21
C LEU A 178 21.56 -25.50 9.49
N GLY A 179 21.61 -24.52 10.41
CA GLY A 179 22.31 -24.64 11.69
C GLY A 179 21.76 -25.77 12.55
N ALA A 180 20.43 -25.88 12.66
CA ALA A 180 19.77 -26.95 13.40
C ALA A 180 20.07 -28.32 12.77
N SER A 181 20.03 -28.44 11.46
CA SER A 181 20.35 -29.66 10.71
C SER A 181 21.78 -30.15 10.94
N LEU A 182 22.75 -29.23 10.90
CA LEU A 182 24.15 -29.51 11.18
C LEU A 182 24.40 -29.90 12.63
N SER A 183 23.72 -29.23 13.57
CA SER A 183 23.80 -29.57 15.02
C SER A 183 23.28 -30.98 15.28
N GLU A 184 22.17 -31.37 14.64
CA GLU A 184 21.59 -32.70 14.77
C GLU A 184 22.54 -33.77 14.17
N ALA A 185 23.15 -33.50 13.06
CA ALA A 185 24.17 -34.38 12.47
C ALA A 185 25.41 -34.53 13.35
N GLY A 186 25.89 -33.45 13.99
CA GLY A 186 27.07 -33.45 14.85
C GLY A 186 26.85 -34.11 16.24
N ASN A 187 25.63 -34.11 16.73
CA ASN A 187 25.28 -34.71 18.04
C ASN A 187 24.91 -36.20 17.95
N SER A 188 24.84 -36.75 16.73
CA SER A 188 24.53 -38.16 16.52
C SER A 188 25.70 -39.04 16.94
N THR A 189 25.60 -39.70 18.12
CA THR A 189 26.62 -40.62 18.68
C THR A 189 26.50 -42.06 18.15
N GLY A 190 25.70 -42.29 17.11
CA GLY A 190 25.44 -43.57 16.49
C GLY A 190 25.22 -43.42 14.98
N ASP A 191 24.36 -44.26 14.41
CA ASP A 191 23.96 -44.12 13.00
C ASP A 191 23.30 -42.76 12.72
N LEU A 192 23.89 -42.02 11.80
CA LEU A 192 23.41 -40.71 11.37
C LEU A 192 21.99 -40.84 10.82
N ASN A 193 20.99 -40.24 11.47
CA ASN A 193 19.63 -40.22 10.98
C ASN A 193 19.49 -39.20 9.85
N ILE A 194 19.99 -39.57 8.63
CA ILE A 194 19.97 -38.75 7.46
C ILE A 194 18.55 -38.21 7.13
N LYS A 195 17.52 -38.99 7.46
CA LYS A 195 16.12 -38.59 7.23
C LYS A 195 15.70 -37.41 8.11
N GLU A 196 16.12 -37.37 9.35
CA GLU A 196 15.80 -36.27 10.29
C GLU A 196 16.58 -35.00 9.91
N VAL A 197 17.88 -35.15 9.61
CA VAL A 197 18.72 -34.07 9.09
C VAL A 197 18.14 -33.44 7.82
N ALA A 198 17.73 -34.29 6.86
CA ALA A 198 17.11 -33.83 5.60
C ALA A 198 15.75 -33.15 5.86
N LYS A 199 14.96 -33.62 6.84
CA LYS A 199 13.68 -33.01 7.19
C LYS A 199 13.88 -31.61 7.79
N THR A 200 14.79 -31.44 8.73
CA THR A 200 15.11 -30.15 9.34
C THR A 200 15.64 -29.13 8.33
N LEU A 201 16.50 -29.60 7.42
CA LEU A 201 16.98 -28.81 6.29
C LEU A 201 15.83 -28.34 5.38
N GLY A 202 14.88 -29.25 5.11
CA GLY A 202 13.69 -28.95 4.31
C GLY A 202 12.84 -27.81 4.84
N VAL A 203 12.66 -27.72 6.18
CA VAL A 203 11.92 -26.63 6.82
C VAL A 203 12.54 -25.26 6.52
N GLY A 204 13.88 -25.17 6.54
CA GLY A 204 14.56 -23.93 6.16
C GLY A 204 14.29 -23.49 4.72
N PHE A 205 14.32 -24.41 3.77
CA PHE A 205 13.98 -24.10 2.36
C PHE A 205 12.50 -23.74 2.18
N ASP A 206 11.60 -24.42 2.88
CA ASP A 206 10.16 -24.12 2.87
C ASP A 206 9.91 -22.67 3.37
N CYS A 207 10.61 -22.20 4.39
CA CYS A 207 10.56 -20.79 4.84
C CYS A 207 10.85 -19.82 3.72
N THR A 208 11.95 -20.02 3.01
CA THR A 208 12.34 -19.11 1.92
C THR A 208 11.37 -19.15 0.76
N MET A 209 10.86 -20.33 0.41
CA MET A 209 9.88 -20.50 -0.65
C MET A 209 8.59 -19.71 -0.35
N VAL A 210 8.05 -19.85 0.87
CA VAL A 210 6.85 -19.10 1.31
C VAL A 210 7.12 -17.60 1.32
N ALA A 211 8.27 -17.17 1.84
CA ALA A 211 8.67 -15.78 1.90
C ALA A 211 8.74 -15.12 0.52
N LEU A 212 9.36 -15.79 -0.44
CA LEU A 212 9.48 -15.29 -1.82
C LEU A 212 8.11 -15.19 -2.51
N ALA A 213 7.23 -16.18 -2.32
CA ALA A 213 5.88 -16.13 -2.85
C ALA A 213 5.08 -14.96 -2.27
N GLN A 214 5.12 -14.75 -0.95
CA GLN A 214 4.45 -13.63 -0.28
C GLN A 214 5.00 -12.28 -0.75
N SER A 215 6.32 -12.14 -0.84
CA SER A 215 6.95 -10.91 -1.33
C SER A 215 6.55 -10.60 -2.76
N ALA A 216 6.54 -11.59 -3.64
CA ALA A 216 6.11 -11.41 -5.03
C ALA A 216 4.66 -10.91 -5.12
N ILE A 217 3.75 -11.47 -4.32
CA ILE A 217 2.35 -11.02 -4.25
C ILE A 217 2.27 -9.57 -3.76
N LEU A 218 2.98 -9.21 -2.67
CA LEU A 218 2.97 -7.85 -2.12
C LEU A 218 3.50 -6.83 -3.13
N VAL A 219 4.63 -7.13 -3.80
CA VAL A 219 5.22 -6.23 -4.79
C VAL A 219 4.28 -6.05 -5.98
N PHE A 220 3.68 -7.12 -6.48
CA PHE A 220 2.73 -7.06 -7.59
C PHE A 220 1.51 -6.21 -7.25
N LEU A 221 0.88 -6.45 -6.10
CA LEU A 221 -0.28 -5.65 -5.65
C LEU A 221 0.10 -4.19 -5.38
N MET A 222 1.28 -3.95 -4.80
CA MET A 222 1.79 -2.60 -4.56
C MET A 222 1.93 -1.82 -5.88
N GLN A 223 2.49 -2.42 -6.91
CA GLN A 223 2.65 -1.80 -8.23
C GLN A 223 1.29 -1.38 -8.82
N LEU A 224 0.32 -2.31 -8.83
CA LEU A 224 -1.02 -2.04 -9.37
C LEU A 224 -1.75 -0.92 -8.63
N ILE A 225 -1.61 -0.87 -7.30
CA ILE A 225 -2.31 0.12 -6.48
C ILE A 225 -1.62 1.48 -6.58
N GLN A 226 -0.29 1.51 -6.59
CA GLN A 226 0.50 2.73 -6.74
C GLN A 226 0.24 3.39 -8.11
N GLU A 227 0.24 2.62 -9.19
CA GLU A 227 -0.09 3.11 -10.55
C GLU A 227 -1.45 3.80 -10.60
N LYS A 228 -2.46 3.23 -9.96
CA LYS A 228 -3.80 3.85 -9.88
C LYS A 228 -3.79 5.17 -9.12
N GLU A 229 -3.11 5.24 -7.98
CA GLU A 229 -3.06 6.46 -7.18
C GLU A 229 -2.27 7.56 -7.90
N GLU A 230 -1.16 7.23 -8.56
CA GLU A 230 -0.38 8.15 -9.40
C GLU A 230 -1.16 8.63 -10.62
N THR A 231 -1.91 7.74 -11.27
CA THR A 231 -2.79 8.09 -12.39
C THR A 231 -3.87 9.06 -11.95
N ALA A 232 -4.47 8.88 -10.77
CA ALA A 232 -5.45 9.82 -10.23
C ALA A 232 -4.86 11.21 -9.98
N VAL A 233 -3.60 11.31 -9.52
CA VAL A 233 -2.88 12.58 -9.36
C VAL A 233 -2.67 13.26 -10.71
N ASN A 234 -2.21 12.53 -11.71
CA ASN A 234 -1.97 13.07 -13.06
C ASN A 234 -3.27 13.55 -13.71
N LEU A 235 -4.36 12.77 -13.60
CA LEU A 235 -5.68 13.16 -14.11
C LEU A 235 -6.22 14.40 -13.39
N ALA A 236 -6.00 14.54 -12.08
CA ALA A 236 -6.39 15.74 -11.34
C ALA A 236 -5.62 16.98 -11.82
N GLY A 237 -4.33 16.85 -12.10
CA GLY A 237 -3.50 17.90 -12.70
C GLY A 237 -3.99 18.30 -14.09
N ASP A 238 -4.20 17.35 -14.99
CA ASP A 238 -4.68 17.59 -16.36
C ASP A 238 -6.08 18.24 -16.36
N TYR A 239 -7.00 17.73 -15.53
CA TYR A 239 -8.33 18.31 -15.38
C TYR A 239 -8.29 19.77 -14.90
N THR A 240 -7.45 20.08 -13.91
CA THR A 240 -7.28 21.44 -13.38
C THR A 240 -6.65 22.36 -14.41
N LEU A 241 -5.65 21.88 -15.14
CA LEU A 241 -4.99 22.65 -16.20
C LEU A 241 -5.98 23.01 -17.32
N ARG A 242 -6.72 22.03 -17.85
CA ARG A 242 -7.65 22.23 -18.97
C ARG A 242 -8.88 23.05 -18.62
N ASN A 243 -9.48 22.77 -17.45
CA ASN A 243 -10.77 23.32 -17.08
C ASN A 243 -10.71 24.54 -16.16
N LEU A 244 -9.53 24.85 -15.59
CA LEU A 244 -9.33 26.05 -14.78
C LEU A 244 -8.25 26.95 -15.40
N ILE A 245 -6.99 26.52 -15.42
CA ILE A 245 -5.84 27.38 -15.74
C ILE A 245 -5.96 27.97 -17.15
N ASN A 246 -6.20 27.12 -18.16
CA ASN A 246 -6.29 27.53 -19.55
C ASN A 246 -7.53 28.41 -19.87
N ARG A 247 -8.44 28.56 -18.92
CA ARG A 247 -9.68 29.33 -19.07
C ARG A 247 -9.72 30.60 -18.21
N LEU A 248 -8.68 30.85 -17.41
CA LEU A 248 -8.58 32.05 -16.59
C LEU A 248 -8.36 33.27 -17.47
N TYR A 249 -9.18 34.30 -17.28
CA TYR A 249 -9.04 35.58 -17.96
C TYR A 249 -8.36 36.60 -17.03
N GLN A 250 -7.26 37.16 -17.54
CA GLN A 250 -6.59 38.31 -16.95
C GLN A 250 -7.25 39.54 -17.50
N GLY A 251 -8.26 40.10 -16.80
CA GLY A 251 -8.93 41.34 -17.14
C GLY A 251 -8.22 42.56 -16.63
#